data_a445840967ee475c81c406e7b9f6b5d3
#
_entry.id   a445840967ee475c81c406e7b9f6b5d3
#
_cell.length_a   1.000
_cell.length_b   1.000
_cell.length_c   1.000
_cell.angle_alpha   90.00
_cell.angle_beta   90.00
_cell.angle_gamma   90.00
#
_symmetry.space_group_name_H-M   'P 1'
#
loop_
_entity.id
_entity.type
_entity.pdbx_description
1 polymer ?
#
loop_
_entity_poly.entity_id
_entity_poly.type
_entity_poly.pdbx_seq_one_letter_code
_entity_poly.pdbx_strand_id
1 'polypeptide(L)'
;KNAGLNPVIIDVKCFALKSAVDQSNQLTNRPDDANLTAVLEFGLDENYLMILYDNNPIITDIFIRGQDRKILLDSQDAEEKEGLVRRYVTQVKQAIQDFETKYEKRIRNIKVVSDINKIEEYLGSFRKSLLNVGFNTFDPTEGLKIPSQFQQTLDSKNDRSFLSTAVGLAFRKLDVFG
;
A
#
# COMPACT_ATOMS: atom_id res chain seq x y z
N LYS A 1 -13.21 -23.45 12.54
CA LYS A 1 -14.33 -24.41 12.41
C LYS A 1 -15.46 -24.15 13.41
N ASN A 2 -15.21 -23.44 14.52
CA ASN A 2 -16.21 -23.26 15.59
C ASN A 2 -17.28 -22.18 15.31
N ALA A 3 -17.15 -21.40 14.24
CA ALA A 3 -18.08 -20.33 13.88
C ALA A 3 -19.16 -20.74 12.86
N GLY A 4 -19.21 -22.00 12.45
CA GLY A 4 -20.16 -22.50 11.43
C GLY A 4 -19.92 -21.92 10.03
N LEU A 5 -18.82 -21.21 9.80
CA LEU A 5 -18.47 -20.63 8.52
C LEU A 5 -17.79 -21.67 7.63
N ASN A 6 -18.17 -21.68 6.35
CA ASN A 6 -17.50 -22.46 5.32
C ASN A 6 -16.59 -21.54 4.53
N PRO A 7 -15.25 -21.60 4.72
CA PRO A 7 -14.34 -20.74 3.98
C PRO A 7 -14.32 -21.20 2.51
N VAL A 8 -14.65 -20.29 1.61
CA VAL A 8 -14.68 -20.53 0.16
C VAL A 8 -13.38 -20.09 -0.50
N ILE A 9 -12.78 -19.01 0.01
CA ILE A 9 -11.50 -18.46 -0.49
C ILE A 9 -10.61 -18.15 0.69
N ILE A 10 -9.34 -18.52 0.58
CA ILE A 10 -8.24 -18.06 1.44
C ILE A 10 -7.30 -17.26 0.54
N ASP A 11 -7.05 -16.01 0.91
CA ASP A 11 -6.20 -15.12 0.14
C ASP A 11 -5.01 -14.59 0.94
N VAL A 12 -3.97 -14.17 0.23
CA VAL A 12 -2.81 -13.50 0.80
C VAL A 12 -2.97 -11.99 0.58
N LYS A 13 -2.67 -11.19 1.59
CA LYS A 13 -2.87 -9.73 1.60
C LYS A 13 -2.29 -9.03 0.36
N CYS A 14 -1.11 -9.43 -0.11
CA CYS A 14 -0.50 -8.82 -1.29
C CYS A 14 -1.34 -9.03 -2.57
N PHE A 15 -2.03 -10.16 -2.73
CA PHE A 15 -2.92 -10.37 -3.87
C PHE A 15 -4.24 -9.59 -3.73
N ALA A 16 -4.72 -9.40 -2.50
CA ALA A 16 -5.86 -8.52 -2.26
C ALA A 16 -5.50 -7.07 -2.61
N LEU A 17 -4.33 -6.59 -2.20
CA LEU A 17 -3.83 -5.25 -2.58
C LEU A 17 -3.68 -5.11 -4.10
N LYS A 18 -3.14 -6.13 -4.77
CA LYS A 18 -3.10 -6.15 -6.24
C LYS A 18 -4.50 -5.96 -6.83
N SER A 19 -5.47 -6.73 -6.36
CA SER A 19 -6.85 -6.65 -6.86
C SER A 19 -7.47 -5.26 -6.65
N ALA A 20 -7.21 -4.61 -5.51
CA ALA A 20 -7.67 -3.25 -5.25
C ALA A 20 -7.05 -2.24 -6.22
N VAL A 21 -5.76 -2.35 -6.49
CA VAL A 21 -5.04 -1.47 -7.42
C VAL A 21 -5.52 -1.67 -8.86
N ASP A 22 -5.63 -2.91 -9.32
CA ASP A 22 -6.12 -3.23 -10.65
C ASP A 22 -7.54 -2.66 -10.88
N GLN A 23 -8.41 -2.82 -9.88
CA GLN A 23 -9.78 -2.30 -9.94
C GLN A 23 -9.80 -0.77 -9.99
N SER A 24 -9.01 -0.10 -9.14
CA SER A 24 -8.92 1.36 -9.13
C SER A 24 -8.41 1.88 -10.49
N ASN A 25 -7.39 1.26 -11.05
CA ASN A 25 -6.86 1.64 -12.37
C ASN A 25 -7.90 1.49 -13.48
N GLN A 26 -8.71 0.41 -13.45
CA GLN A 26 -9.80 0.20 -14.40
C GLN A 26 -10.90 1.25 -14.27
N LEU A 27 -11.30 1.59 -13.04
CA LEU A 27 -12.39 2.55 -12.78
C LEU A 27 -12.00 3.99 -13.12
N THR A 28 -10.74 4.35 -12.91
CA THR A 28 -10.26 5.72 -13.12
C THR A 28 -9.70 5.97 -14.51
N ASN A 29 -9.69 4.95 -15.39
CA ASN A 29 -9.06 5.00 -16.71
C ASN A 29 -7.62 5.56 -16.67
N ARG A 30 -6.92 5.36 -15.57
CA ARG A 30 -5.50 5.68 -15.45
C ARG A 30 -4.71 4.43 -15.86
N PRO A 31 -4.16 4.38 -17.08
CA PRO A 31 -3.16 3.38 -17.36
C PRO A 31 -1.94 3.74 -16.53
N ASP A 32 -1.75 3.09 -15.38
CA ASP A 32 -0.39 2.88 -14.92
C ASP A 32 0.34 2.14 -16.05
N ASP A 33 1.63 2.33 -16.17
CA ASP A 33 2.47 1.53 -17.07
C ASP A 33 1.96 0.10 -16.99
N ALA A 34 1.25 -0.35 -18.02
CA ALA A 34 0.29 -1.49 -17.92
C ALA A 34 0.91 -2.76 -17.34
N ASN A 35 2.24 -2.79 -17.20
CA ASN A 35 3.02 -3.92 -16.74
C ASN A 35 3.83 -3.63 -15.46
N LEU A 36 3.77 -2.43 -14.87
CA LEU A 36 4.58 -2.06 -13.70
C LEU A 36 3.79 -1.20 -12.72
N THR A 37 3.43 -1.76 -11.58
CA THR A 37 2.80 -1.06 -10.46
C THR A 37 3.58 -1.31 -9.18
N ALA A 38 3.87 -0.28 -8.41
CA ALA A 38 4.53 -0.40 -7.13
C ALA A 38 3.61 0.07 -6.00
N VAL A 39 3.55 -0.74 -4.93
CA VAL A 39 2.78 -0.48 -3.71
C VAL A 39 3.69 -0.61 -2.51
N LEU A 40 3.77 0.43 -1.70
CA LEU A 40 4.43 0.41 -0.40
C LEU A 40 3.38 0.22 0.69
N GLU A 41 3.40 -0.92 1.35
CA GLU A 41 2.73 -1.09 2.64
C GLU A 41 3.64 -0.49 3.72
N PHE A 42 3.21 0.60 4.32
CA PHE A 42 3.90 1.26 5.42
C PHE A 42 2.97 1.32 6.62
N GLY A 43 2.99 0.28 7.42
CA GLY A 43 2.04 0.06 8.50
C GLY A 43 2.70 -0.26 9.84
N LEU A 44 1.85 -0.44 10.84
CA LEU A 44 2.29 -0.80 12.19
C LEU A 44 2.72 -2.26 12.28
N ASP A 45 2.06 -3.16 11.54
CA ASP A 45 2.32 -4.60 11.62
C ASP A 45 3.06 -5.14 10.41
N GLU A 46 2.75 -4.68 9.24
CA GLU A 46 3.34 -5.15 7.99
C GLU A 46 3.98 -4.00 7.23
N ASN A 47 5.15 -4.27 6.67
CA ASN A 47 5.91 -3.30 5.90
C ASN A 47 6.66 -4.00 4.80
N TYR A 48 6.31 -3.69 3.56
CA TYR A 48 6.97 -4.23 2.39
C TYR A 48 6.77 -3.32 1.17
N LEU A 49 7.69 -3.39 0.24
CA LEU A 49 7.51 -2.88 -1.11
C LEU A 49 7.10 -4.03 -2.02
N MET A 50 5.91 -3.96 -2.60
CA MET A 50 5.44 -4.88 -3.62
C MET A 50 5.54 -4.21 -4.98
N ILE A 51 6.25 -4.84 -5.90
CA ILE A 51 6.35 -4.40 -7.29
C ILE A 51 5.68 -5.47 -8.15
N LEU A 52 4.61 -5.08 -8.82
CA LEU A 52 3.90 -5.91 -9.77
C LEU A 52 4.53 -5.67 -11.14
N TYR A 53 5.24 -6.67 -11.65
CA TYR A 53 5.87 -6.62 -12.95
C TYR A 53 5.44 -7.84 -13.78
N ASP A 54 4.87 -7.59 -14.96
CA ASP A 54 4.27 -8.62 -15.82
C ASP A 54 3.33 -9.56 -15.05
N ASN A 55 2.43 -8.98 -14.24
CA ASN A 55 1.49 -9.68 -13.35
C ASN A 55 2.13 -10.51 -12.22
N ASN A 56 3.45 -10.51 -12.08
CA ASN A 56 4.14 -11.22 -11.00
C ASN A 56 4.46 -10.27 -9.85
N PRO A 57 4.07 -10.58 -8.62
CA PRO A 57 4.44 -9.80 -7.45
C PRO A 57 5.89 -10.09 -7.05
N ILE A 58 6.69 -9.04 -6.93
CA ILE A 58 8.03 -9.05 -6.35
C ILE A 58 7.92 -8.30 -5.04
N ILE A 59 8.14 -9.01 -3.92
CA ILE A 59 7.94 -8.47 -2.58
C ILE A 59 9.29 -8.36 -1.91
N THR A 60 9.57 -7.19 -1.36
CA THR A 60 10.74 -6.92 -0.52
C THR A 60 10.27 -6.42 0.83
N ASP A 61 10.55 -7.19 1.88
CA ASP A 61 10.22 -6.81 3.24
C ASP A 61 11.02 -5.57 3.66
N ILE A 62 10.34 -4.63 4.31
CA ILE A 62 10.94 -3.46 4.93
C ILE A 62 10.94 -3.68 6.43
N PHE A 63 12.12 -3.79 7.00
CA PHE A 63 12.25 -4.19 8.39
C PHE A 63 11.95 -3.06 9.38
N ILE A 64 10.98 -3.31 10.28
CA ILE A 64 10.65 -2.47 11.44
C ILE A 64 10.99 -3.21 12.73
N ARG A 65 11.74 -2.57 13.61
CA ARG A 65 11.96 -3.09 14.96
C ARG A 65 10.73 -2.83 15.84
N GLY A 66 10.47 -3.70 16.83
CA GLY A 66 9.33 -3.54 17.72
C GLY A 66 9.32 -2.21 18.50
N GLN A 67 10.50 -1.67 18.84
CA GLN A 67 10.63 -0.34 19.46
C GLN A 67 10.34 0.80 18.48
N ASP A 68 10.59 0.62 17.17
CA ASP A 68 10.31 1.63 16.16
C ASP A 68 8.78 1.85 16.01
N ARG A 69 7.97 0.80 16.23
CA ARG A 69 6.49 0.91 16.24
C ARG A 69 6.01 1.85 17.35
N LYS A 70 6.61 1.77 18.54
CA LYS A 70 6.28 2.67 19.65
C LYS A 70 6.62 4.12 19.31
N ILE A 71 7.73 4.35 18.63
CA ILE A 71 8.12 5.68 18.18
C ILE A 71 7.09 6.25 17.21
N LEU A 72 6.62 5.45 16.25
CA LEU A 72 5.59 5.90 15.30
C LEU A 72 4.27 6.24 15.97
N LEU A 73 3.88 5.49 17.02
CA LEU A 73 2.61 5.67 17.71
C LEU A 73 2.66 6.79 18.75
N ASP A 74 3.65 6.76 19.61
CA ASP A 74 3.63 7.44 20.90
C ASP A 74 4.59 8.61 20.99
N SER A 75 5.68 8.62 20.19
CA SER A 75 6.68 9.67 20.31
C SER A 75 6.14 11.04 19.90
N GLN A 76 6.42 12.05 20.71
CA GLN A 76 6.22 13.46 20.38
C GLN A 76 7.51 14.09 19.83
N ASP A 77 8.63 13.36 19.85
CA ASP A 77 9.91 13.81 19.35
C ASP A 77 9.98 13.69 17.83
N ALA A 78 10.01 14.83 17.16
CA ALA A 78 10.08 14.92 15.71
C ALA A 78 11.40 14.38 15.15
N GLU A 79 12.52 14.56 15.89
CA GLU A 79 13.84 14.11 15.45
C GLU A 79 13.94 12.58 15.50
N GLU A 80 13.39 11.97 16.55
CA GLU A 80 13.32 10.52 16.69
C GLU A 80 12.49 9.89 15.57
N LYS A 81 11.32 10.46 15.27
CA LYS A 81 10.47 10.05 14.14
C LYS A 81 11.19 10.19 12.80
N GLU A 82 11.87 11.33 12.58
CA GLU A 82 12.60 11.55 11.33
C GLU A 82 13.77 10.58 11.17
N GLY A 83 14.49 10.28 12.24
CA GLY A 83 15.55 9.27 12.24
C GLY A 83 15.05 7.88 11.86
N LEU A 84 13.87 7.50 12.37
CA LEU A 84 13.19 6.27 12.01
C LEU A 84 12.84 6.27 10.52
N VAL A 85 12.16 7.30 10.04
CA VAL A 85 11.71 7.40 8.66
C VAL A 85 12.88 7.36 7.69
N ARG A 86 14.02 7.97 8.02
CA ARG A 86 15.23 7.88 7.20
C ARG A 86 15.72 6.44 7.01
N ARG A 87 15.66 5.61 8.06
CA ARG A 87 16.03 4.17 7.94
C ARG A 87 15.10 3.44 7.00
N TYR A 88 13.80 3.74 7.06
CA TYR A 88 12.82 3.21 6.12
C TYR A 88 13.10 3.60 4.69
N VAL A 89 13.25 4.90 4.46
CA VAL A 89 13.57 5.46 3.15
C VAL A 89 14.79 4.77 2.54
N THR A 90 15.82 4.49 3.35
CA THR A 90 17.02 3.78 2.87
C THR A 90 16.71 2.38 2.39
N GLN A 91 15.90 1.63 3.13
CA GLN A 91 15.51 0.27 2.72
C GLN A 91 14.63 0.30 1.46
N VAL A 92 13.66 1.20 1.38
CA VAL A 92 12.80 1.35 0.19
C VAL A 92 13.64 1.75 -1.02
N LYS A 93 14.59 2.67 -0.86
CA LYS A 93 15.52 3.06 -1.92
C LYS A 93 16.32 1.88 -2.43
N GLN A 94 16.86 1.06 -1.52
CA GLN A 94 17.62 -0.14 -1.90
C GLN A 94 16.74 -1.12 -2.69
N ALA A 95 15.52 -1.41 -2.22
CA ALA A 95 14.58 -2.29 -2.89
C ALA A 95 14.23 -1.81 -4.31
N ILE A 96 14.04 -0.50 -4.49
CA ILE A 96 13.82 0.11 -5.81
C ILE A 96 15.06 -0.10 -6.70
N GLN A 97 16.25 0.20 -6.19
CA GLN A 97 17.48 0.06 -6.96
C GLN A 97 17.77 -1.38 -7.38
N ASP A 98 17.53 -2.33 -6.50
CA ASP A 98 17.69 -3.76 -6.78
C ASP A 98 16.75 -4.20 -7.91
N PHE A 99 15.48 -3.77 -7.84
CA PHE A 99 14.51 -4.03 -8.89
C PHE A 99 14.93 -3.38 -10.22
N GLU A 100 15.23 -2.08 -10.22
CA GLU A 100 15.59 -1.33 -11.43
C GLU A 100 16.85 -1.90 -12.11
N THR A 101 17.82 -2.35 -11.30
CA THR A 101 19.05 -2.97 -11.79
C THR A 101 18.78 -4.34 -12.42
N LYS A 102 17.92 -5.15 -11.77
CA LYS A 102 17.64 -6.51 -12.21
C LYS A 102 16.77 -6.58 -13.47
N TYR A 103 15.78 -5.68 -13.55
CA TYR A 103 14.76 -5.74 -14.60
C TYR A 103 14.90 -4.64 -15.65
N GLU A 104 15.85 -3.73 -15.49
CA GLU A 104 16.09 -2.58 -16.38
C GLU A 104 14.83 -1.70 -16.58
N LYS A 105 13.98 -1.63 -15.55
CA LYS A 105 12.74 -0.86 -15.54
C LYS A 105 12.78 0.19 -14.43
N ARG A 106 12.22 1.37 -14.71
CA ARG A 106 12.18 2.49 -13.76
C ARG A 106 10.85 2.56 -13.02
N ILE A 107 10.91 2.66 -11.70
CA ILE A 107 9.74 2.94 -10.86
C ILE A 107 9.56 4.46 -10.76
N ARG A 108 8.43 4.97 -11.22
CA ARG A 108 8.13 6.40 -11.20
C ARG A 108 7.13 6.79 -10.13
N ASN A 109 6.20 5.90 -9.80
CA ASN A 109 5.15 6.14 -8.83
C ASN A 109 4.97 4.94 -7.91
N ILE A 110 4.78 5.23 -6.64
CA ILE A 110 4.49 4.24 -5.60
C ILE A 110 3.17 4.63 -4.94
N LYS A 111 2.22 3.72 -4.94
CA LYS A 111 0.99 3.84 -4.17
C LYS A 111 1.28 3.43 -2.73
N VAL A 112 0.95 4.27 -1.76
CA VAL A 112 1.21 4.00 -0.35
C VAL A 112 -0.07 3.56 0.33
N VAL A 113 -0.02 2.42 0.99
CA VAL A 113 -1.07 1.87 1.85
C VAL A 113 -0.59 1.92 3.29
N SER A 114 -1.39 2.46 4.19
CA SER A 114 -0.98 2.63 5.59
C SER A 114 -2.17 2.60 6.54
N ASP A 115 -1.94 2.10 7.74
CA ASP A 115 -2.82 2.22 8.90
C ASP A 115 -2.31 3.29 9.90
N ILE A 116 -1.21 3.96 9.57
CA ILE A 116 -0.62 5.02 10.38
C ILE A 116 -1.39 6.32 10.15
N ASN A 117 -1.89 6.91 11.22
CA ASN A 117 -2.52 8.22 11.15
C ASN A 117 -1.53 9.27 10.62
N LYS A 118 -2.02 10.17 9.74
CA LYS A 118 -1.24 11.26 9.15
C LYS A 118 0.00 10.80 8.38
N ILE A 119 -0.12 9.70 7.64
CA ILE A 119 0.97 9.13 6.85
C ILE A 119 1.65 10.18 5.94
N GLU A 120 0.92 11.17 5.44
CA GLU A 120 1.45 12.25 4.61
C GLU A 120 2.60 13.04 5.27
N GLU A 121 2.60 13.16 6.59
CA GLU A 121 3.69 13.82 7.32
C GLU A 121 5.02 13.06 7.13
N TYR A 122 4.96 11.73 7.01
CA TYR A 122 6.13 10.88 6.79
C TYR A 122 6.55 10.82 5.31
N LEU A 123 5.58 10.89 4.38
CA LEU A 123 5.88 10.80 2.95
C LEU A 123 6.74 11.96 2.43
N GLY A 124 6.77 13.09 3.12
CA GLY A 124 7.67 14.20 2.82
C GLY A 124 9.15 13.79 2.79
N SER A 125 9.58 12.91 3.70
CA SER A 125 10.97 12.40 3.76
C SER A 125 11.28 11.45 2.59
N PHE A 126 10.31 10.62 2.18
CA PHE A 126 10.46 9.77 0.99
C PHE A 126 10.61 10.61 -0.27
N ARG A 127 9.74 11.59 -0.48
CA ARG A 127 9.77 12.49 -1.64
C ARG A 127 11.08 13.30 -1.73
N LYS A 128 11.63 13.76 -0.59
CA LYS A 128 12.90 14.45 -0.53
C LYS A 128 14.09 13.56 -0.90
N SER A 129 14.05 12.30 -0.54
CA SER A 129 15.17 11.36 -0.72
C SER A 129 15.14 10.62 -2.06
N LEU A 130 13.98 10.54 -2.69
CA LEU A 130 13.72 9.81 -3.93
C LEU A 130 13.02 10.75 -4.94
N LEU A 131 13.75 11.78 -5.38
CA LEU A 131 13.23 12.90 -6.18
C LEU A 131 12.54 12.49 -7.50
N ASN A 132 12.91 11.33 -8.04
CA ASN A 132 12.37 10.83 -9.32
C ASN A 132 11.21 9.84 -9.11
N VAL A 133 10.77 9.62 -7.88
CA VAL A 133 9.70 8.69 -7.51
C VAL A 133 8.60 9.43 -6.78
N GLY A 134 7.37 9.38 -7.32
CA GLY A 134 6.18 9.88 -6.66
C GLY A 134 5.71 8.91 -5.58
N PHE A 135 5.36 9.44 -4.41
CA PHE A 135 4.73 8.68 -3.32
C PHE A 135 3.37 9.30 -3.05
N ASN A 136 2.31 8.55 -3.29
CA ASN A 136 0.94 9.02 -3.11
C ASN A 136 0.14 8.01 -2.32
N THR A 137 -0.64 8.48 -1.35
CA THR A 137 -1.58 7.64 -0.62
C THR A 137 -2.58 7.04 -1.58
N PHE A 138 -2.84 5.75 -1.43
CA PHE A 138 -3.77 5.02 -2.28
C PHE A 138 -5.18 5.06 -1.69
N ASP A 139 -6.14 5.64 -2.40
CA ASP A 139 -7.57 5.54 -2.06
C ASP A 139 -8.21 4.38 -2.85
N PRO A 140 -8.47 3.24 -2.23
CA PRO A 140 -9.07 2.10 -2.91
C PRO A 140 -10.55 2.32 -3.25
N THR A 141 -11.15 3.40 -2.77
CA THR A 141 -12.55 3.74 -3.04
C THR A 141 -12.72 4.71 -4.20
N GLU A 142 -11.61 5.21 -4.77
CA GLU A 142 -11.64 6.11 -5.92
C GLU A 142 -12.35 5.45 -7.11
N GLY A 143 -13.34 6.13 -7.65
CA GLY A 143 -14.18 5.63 -8.76
C GLY A 143 -15.32 4.70 -8.34
N LEU A 144 -15.43 4.30 -7.07
CA LEU A 144 -16.55 3.50 -6.59
C LEU A 144 -17.79 4.37 -6.32
N LYS A 145 -18.96 3.83 -6.65
CA LYS A 145 -20.25 4.41 -6.23
C LYS A 145 -20.53 4.02 -4.78
N ILE A 146 -20.27 4.94 -3.86
CA ILE A 146 -20.48 4.73 -2.43
C ILE A 146 -21.90 5.18 -2.07
N PRO A 147 -22.72 4.31 -1.44
CA PRO A 147 -24.04 4.69 -0.94
C PRO A 147 -23.91 5.85 0.07
N SER A 148 -24.85 6.81 0.01
CA SER A 148 -24.82 8.05 0.83
C SER A 148 -24.75 7.78 2.34
N GLN A 149 -25.32 6.70 2.80
CA GLN A 149 -25.30 6.29 4.21
C GLN A 149 -23.88 6.01 4.75
N PHE A 150 -22.92 5.65 3.87
CA PHE A 150 -21.53 5.38 4.25
C PHE A 150 -20.60 6.57 3.97
N GLN A 151 -21.07 7.53 3.19
CA GLN A 151 -20.25 8.65 2.73
C GLN A 151 -19.71 9.48 3.89
N GLN A 152 -20.56 9.83 4.86
CA GLN A 152 -20.16 10.59 6.05
C GLN A 152 -19.07 9.86 6.86
N THR A 153 -19.19 8.54 7.01
CA THR A 153 -18.19 7.74 7.73
C THR A 153 -16.86 7.72 7.01
N LEU A 154 -16.86 7.67 5.70
CA LEU A 154 -15.65 7.67 4.88
C LEU A 154 -15.03 9.07 4.79
N ASP A 155 -15.85 10.11 4.67
CA ASP A 155 -15.38 11.49 4.57
C ASP A 155 -14.76 12.00 5.88
N SER A 156 -15.13 11.40 7.01
CA SER A 156 -14.51 11.69 8.31
C SER A 156 -13.07 11.17 8.43
N LYS A 157 -12.62 10.35 7.51
CA LYS A 157 -11.29 9.74 7.48
C LYS A 157 -10.45 10.39 6.39
N ASN A 158 -9.39 11.06 6.78
CA ASN A 158 -8.47 11.75 5.85
C ASN A 158 -7.65 10.78 4.97
N ASP A 159 -7.52 9.55 5.40
CA ASP A 159 -6.81 8.50 4.67
C ASP A 159 -7.67 7.23 4.65
N ARG A 160 -7.93 6.72 3.46
CA ARG A 160 -8.72 5.51 3.23
C ARG A 160 -7.88 4.31 2.80
N SER A 161 -6.58 4.48 2.75
CA SER A 161 -5.67 3.44 2.25
C SER A 161 -5.74 2.15 3.06
N PHE A 162 -6.06 2.23 4.37
CA PHE A 162 -6.26 1.07 5.23
C PHE A 162 -7.39 0.13 4.77
N LEU A 163 -8.32 0.61 3.93
CA LEU A 163 -9.39 -0.21 3.36
C LEU A 163 -8.94 -1.06 2.18
N SER A 164 -7.71 -0.87 1.68
CA SER A 164 -7.24 -1.47 0.43
C SER A 164 -7.37 -2.99 0.41
N THR A 165 -7.01 -3.67 1.49
CA THR A 165 -7.14 -5.12 1.58
C THR A 165 -8.60 -5.57 1.52
N ALA A 166 -9.49 -4.90 2.26
CA ALA A 166 -10.91 -5.24 2.28
C ALA A 166 -11.58 -5.02 0.93
N VAL A 167 -11.27 -3.89 0.27
CA VAL A 167 -11.76 -3.59 -1.07
C VAL A 167 -11.24 -4.60 -2.08
N GLY A 168 -9.96 -4.94 -2.03
CA GLY A 168 -9.36 -5.92 -2.92
C GLY A 168 -9.97 -7.32 -2.78
N LEU A 169 -10.25 -7.74 -1.55
CA LEU A 169 -10.96 -9.00 -1.29
C LEU A 169 -12.39 -8.98 -1.84
N ALA A 170 -13.10 -7.85 -1.72
CA ALA A 170 -14.46 -7.70 -2.22
C ALA A 170 -14.53 -7.79 -3.76
N PHE A 171 -13.48 -7.39 -4.46
CA PHE A 171 -13.40 -7.46 -5.93
C PHE A 171 -12.87 -8.79 -6.46
N ARG A 172 -12.44 -9.68 -5.61
CA ARG A 172 -12.11 -11.03 -6.04
C ARG A 172 -13.34 -11.67 -6.67
N LYS A 173 -13.27 -11.97 -7.97
CA LYS A 173 -14.30 -12.75 -8.62
C LYS A 173 -14.33 -14.12 -7.97
N LEU A 174 -15.48 -14.44 -7.41
CA LEU A 174 -15.82 -15.79 -7.00
C LEU A 174 -16.18 -16.56 -8.28
N ASP A 175 -15.20 -17.05 -9.02
CA ASP A 175 -15.45 -18.06 -10.06
C ASP A 175 -15.83 -19.39 -9.37
N VAL A 176 -16.91 -19.35 -8.58
CA VAL A 176 -17.35 -20.49 -7.77
C VAL A 176 -18.38 -21.35 -8.52
N PHE A 177 -18.84 -20.89 -9.69
CA PHE A 177 -19.80 -21.62 -10.52
C PHE A 177 -19.37 -21.57 -11.98
N GLY A 178 -18.40 -22.44 -12.32
CA GLY A 178 -18.21 -22.91 -13.68
C GLY A 178 -19.23 -23.98 -13.99
#